data_9a9cbf4e4a5c618e25b09b7b32ea78d8
#
_entry.id   9a9cbf4e4a5c618e25b09b7b32ea78d8
#
_cell.length_a   1.000
_cell.length_b   1.000
_cell.length_c   1.000
_cell.angle_alpha   90.00
_cell.angle_beta   90.00
_cell.angle_gamma   90.00
#
_symmetry.space_group_name_H-M   'P 1'
#
loop_
_entity.id
_entity.type
_entity.pdbx_description
1 polymer ?
#
loop_
_entity_poly.entity_id
_entity_poly.type
_entity_poly.pdbx_seq_one_letter_code
_entity_poly.pdbx_strand_id
1 'polypeptide(L)'
;YEYALMRNEAIRHDQRSFSGTESLSTYIYDDYDLWKFRNNRDYTPVELDARGDLTAAQKELLKNQPALYYASRDLYKEMFDRVAPQMQINLNVSGGTERVKYFVSFGYFSQQGITTDIRYYDADTGSNFNRYNFRSNFDIQVAKNFKVSVNVAGQFGKSQGLGSGSDPYDLSARYKGIMQYIYDANPFISPGMIDGHLIEGFAGVAGTEQNPLANKTASTIGNQNAIVSLLRAGTNSIFNSLLDNTIKLEHTMDYLLEGLRVYGTVNYQDNYNRIVKYTPSIPTYTVQRNPTDPTRLDFFGGGMGAGTFESWGYSNWNKLYLDAGIDWHDSFNG
;
A
#
# COMPACT_ATOMS: atom_id res chain seq x y z
N TYR A 1 -20.03 14.11 13.33
CA TYR A 1 -21.26 14.20 14.08
C TYR A 1 -22.14 12.96 13.89
N GLU A 2 -22.55 12.62 12.66
CA GLU A 2 -23.40 11.47 12.35
C GLU A 2 -22.80 10.14 12.85
N TYR A 3 -21.52 9.95 12.67
CA TYR A 3 -20.81 8.77 13.20
C TYR A 3 -20.92 8.69 14.74
N ALA A 4 -20.77 9.82 15.44
CA ALA A 4 -20.88 9.84 16.90
C ALA A 4 -22.30 9.49 17.38
N LEU A 5 -23.32 9.95 16.68
CA LEU A 5 -24.72 9.57 16.95
C LEU A 5 -24.94 8.07 16.74
N MET A 6 -24.54 7.54 15.58
CA MET A 6 -24.70 6.10 15.26
C MET A 6 -23.96 5.22 16.26
N ARG A 7 -22.73 5.62 16.64
CA ARG A 7 -21.95 4.92 17.64
C ARG A 7 -22.62 4.91 19.01
N ASN A 8 -23.15 6.05 19.45
CA ASN A 8 -23.91 6.13 20.71
C ASN A 8 -25.12 5.21 20.68
N GLU A 9 -25.85 5.18 19.58
CA GLU A 9 -27.00 4.30 19.41
C GLU A 9 -26.60 2.82 19.43
N ALA A 10 -25.57 2.44 18.69
CA ALA A 10 -25.07 1.06 18.67
C ALA A 10 -24.65 0.59 20.06
N ILE A 11 -23.91 1.41 20.81
CA ILE A 11 -23.49 1.08 22.18
C ILE A 11 -24.70 0.89 23.11
N ARG A 12 -25.70 1.78 23.02
CA ARG A 12 -26.91 1.65 23.83
C ARG A 12 -27.70 0.38 23.49
N HIS A 13 -27.74 -0.02 22.24
CA HIS A 13 -28.38 -1.28 21.82
C HIS A 13 -27.63 -2.49 22.36
N ASP A 14 -26.30 -2.54 22.25
CA ASP A 14 -25.49 -3.62 22.77
C ASP A 14 -25.64 -3.78 24.28
N GLN A 15 -25.61 -2.70 25.00
CA GLN A 15 -25.79 -2.71 26.46
C GLN A 15 -27.15 -3.24 26.90
N ARG A 16 -28.22 -2.94 26.19
CA ARG A 16 -29.57 -3.46 26.44
C ARG A 16 -29.69 -4.95 26.14
N SER A 17 -28.94 -5.43 25.15
CA SER A 17 -29.05 -6.84 24.68
C SER A 17 -28.32 -7.82 25.60
N PHE A 18 -27.25 -7.42 26.28
CA PHE A 18 -26.35 -8.35 26.96
C PHE A 18 -26.39 -8.36 28.50
N SER A 19 -26.78 -7.29 29.16
CA SER A 19 -26.59 -7.24 30.62
C SER A 19 -27.72 -6.70 31.46
N GLY A 20 -28.74 -6.09 30.90
CA GLY A 20 -29.79 -5.42 31.68
C GLY A 20 -29.31 -4.29 32.61
N THR A 21 -28.00 -4.09 32.71
CA THR A 21 -27.33 -3.02 33.46
C THR A 21 -26.41 -2.28 32.49
N GLU A 22 -26.53 -0.96 32.45
CA GLU A 22 -25.60 -0.15 31.66
C GLU A 22 -24.19 -0.28 32.21
N SER A 23 -23.34 -1.03 31.53
CA SER A 23 -21.91 -1.05 31.84
C SER A 23 -21.28 0.20 31.23
N LEU A 24 -20.86 1.12 32.07
CA LEU A 24 -20.17 2.36 31.70
C LEU A 24 -18.75 2.15 31.18
N SER A 25 -18.35 0.91 30.84
CA SER A 25 -17.02 0.63 30.32
C SER A 25 -16.78 1.19 28.91
N THR A 26 -17.85 1.53 28.18
CA THR A 26 -17.76 2.05 26.82
C THR A 26 -18.23 3.50 26.81
N TYR A 27 -17.34 4.40 26.40
CA TYR A 27 -17.61 5.82 26.35
C TYR A 27 -18.71 6.16 25.34
N ILE A 28 -19.71 6.90 25.81
CA ILE A 28 -20.78 7.50 24.98
C ILE A 28 -20.48 8.99 24.86
N TYR A 29 -20.55 9.52 23.64
CA TYR A 29 -20.39 10.96 23.40
C TYR A 29 -21.62 11.72 23.99
N ASP A 30 -21.34 12.69 24.84
CA ASP A 30 -22.36 13.52 25.43
C ASP A 30 -22.81 14.69 24.50
N ASP A 31 -23.77 15.49 24.94
CA ASP A 31 -24.28 16.59 24.12
C ASP A 31 -23.23 17.64 23.79
N TYR A 32 -22.24 17.83 24.67
CA TYR A 32 -21.11 18.73 24.42
C TYR A 32 -20.18 18.18 23.33
N ASP A 33 -19.85 16.90 23.38
CA ASP A 33 -19.08 16.27 22.33
C ASP A 33 -19.80 16.36 20.97
N LEU A 34 -21.09 16.06 20.96
CA LEU A 34 -21.93 16.15 19.77
C LEU A 34 -21.98 17.57 19.20
N TRP A 35 -22.04 18.56 20.07
CA TRP A 35 -21.99 19.95 19.64
C TRP A 35 -20.64 20.29 19.01
N LYS A 36 -19.53 19.87 19.63
CA LYS A 36 -18.17 20.08 19.10
C LYS A 36 -17.98 19.43 17.74
N PHE A 37 -18.39 18.17 17.59
CA PHE A 37 -18.32 17.48 16.30
C PHE A 37 -19.15 18.14 15.21
N ARG A 38 -20.29 18.69 15.57
CA ARG A 38 -21.18 19.39 14.63
C ARG A 38 -20.63 20.74 14.18
N ASN A 39 -20.04 21.49 15.09
CA ASN A 39 -19.63 22.88 14.84
C ASN A 39 -18.16 22.99 14.45
N ASN A 40 -17.34 21.97 14.80
CA ASN A 40 -15.89 21.90 14.53
C ASN A 40 -15.14 23.19 14.93
N ARG A 41 -15.52 23.77 16.05
CA ARG A 41 -14.92 24.98 16.60
C ARG A 41 -15.07 25.05 18.12
N ASP A 42 -14.30 25.89 18.74
CA ASP A 42 -14.44 26.22 20.15
C ASP A 42 -15.60 27.19 20.40
N TYR A 43 -16.10 27.20 21.61
CA TYR A 43 -16.98 28.28 22.08
C TYR A 43 -16.25 29.62 22.01
N THR A 44 -16.93 30.63 21.54
CA THR A 44 -16.47 31.99 21.72
C THR A 44 -16.66 32.44 23.19
N PRO A 45 -15.87 33.39 23.71
CA PRO A 45 -16.08 33.93 25.04
C PRO A 45 -17.52 34.40 25.29
N VAL A 46 -18.15 35.03 24.29
CA VAL A 46 -19.52 35.52 24.38
C VAL A 46 -20.51 34.36 24.53
N GLU A 47 -20.33 33.27 23.79
CA GLU A 47 -21.18 32.08 23.92
C GLU A 47 -21.03 31.42 25.30
N LEU A 48 -19.82 31.33 25.83
CA LEU A 48 -19.58 30.78 27.16
C LEU A 48 -20.16 31.70 28.26
N ASP A 49 -20.02 33.02 28.14
CA ASP A 49 -20.54 33.98 29.12
C ASP A 49 -22.09 33.95 29.15
N ALA A 50 -22.72 33.70 28.01
CA ALA A 50 -24.17 33.56 27.90
C ALA A 50 -24.74 32.28 28.56
N ARG A 51 -23.89 31.28 28.85
CA ARG A 51 -24.29 30.02 29.47
C ARG A 51 -24.52 30.22 30.98
N GLY A 52 -25.79 30.26 31.39
CA GLY A 52 -26.17 30.38 32.80
C GLY A 52 -26.07 29.11 33.64
N ASP A 53 -25.92 27.97 32.97
CA ASP A 53 -25.88 26.64 33.56
C ASP A 53 -24.43 26.19 33.91
N LEU A 54 -23.42 26.96 33.50
CA LEU A 54 -22.01 26.67 33.76
C LEU A 54 -21.45 27.57 34.86
N THR A 55 -20.65 26.98 35.73
CA THR A 55 -19.89 27.74 36.74
C THR A 55 -18.73 28.51 36.08
N ALA A 56 -18.22 29.54 36.75
CA ALA A 56 -17.07 30.31 36.26
C ALA A 56 -15.84 29.44 36.00
N ALA A 57 -15.57 28.45 36.87
CA ALA A 57 -14.48 27.50 36.69
C ALA A 57 -14.66 26.60 35.46
N GLN A 58 -15.89 26.14 35.19
CA GLN A 58 -16.21 25.36 34.00
C GLN A 58 -16.03 26.20 32.72
N LYS A 59 -16.51 27.45 32.72
CA LYS A 59 -16.33 28.36 31.58
C LYS A 59 -14.83 28.59 31.27
N GLU A 60 -14.02 28.78 32.30
CA GLU A 60 -12.60 28.98 32.13
C GLU A 60 -11.90 27.75 31.56
N LEU A 61 -12.28 26.57 32.00
CA LEU A 61 -11.73 25.30 31.43
C LEU A 61 -12.18 25.08 29.99
N LEU A 62 -13.42 25.40 29.65
CA LEU A 62 -13.95 25.28 28.30
C LEU A 62 -13.31 26.27 27.32
N LYS A 63 -12.87 27.44 27.78
CA LYS A 63 -12.11 28.40 26.97
C LYS A 63 -10.81 27.79 26.45
N ASN A 64 -10.21 26.86 27.18
CA ASN A 64 -8.95 26.25 26.89
C ASN A 64 -9.04 24.88 26.18
N GLN A 65 -10.22 24.42 25.84
CA GLN A 65 -10.43 23.16 25.13
C GLN A 65 -10.41 23.36 23.60
N PRO A 66 -9.39 22.89 22.90
CA PRO A 66 -9.28 23.11 21.46
C PRO A 66 -10.28 22.25 20.67
N ALA A 67 -10.87 22.84 19.63
CA ALA A 67 -11.64 22.12 18.61
C ALA A 67 -10.81 21.01 17.93
N LEU A 68 -9.51 21.13 18.00
CA LEU A 68 -8.51 20.13 17.59
C LEU A 68 -8.85 18.71 18.05
N TYR A 69 -9.40 18.52 19.27
CA TYR A 69 -9.78 17.21 19.81
C TYR A 69 -11.01 16.60 19.13
N TYR A 70 -11.70 17.40 18.35
CA TYR A 70 -12.94 17.03 17.68
C TYR A 70 -12.81 17.08 16.16
N ALA A 71 -11.64 16.75 15.66
CA ALA A 71 -11.40 16.65 14.22
C ALA A 71 -12.40 15.70 13.57
N SER A 72 -12.86 16.08 12.38
CA SER A 72 -13.71 15.22 11.55
C SER A 72 -13.00 14.99 10.23
N ARG A 73 -12.59 13.75 9.97
CA ARG A 73 -11.81 13.39 8.79
C ARG A 73 -12.48 12.26 8.01
N ASP A 74 -12.43 12.38 6.70
CA ASP A 74 -12.83 11.32 5.78
C ASP A 74 -11.58 10.52 5.41
N LEU A 75 -11.23 9.56 6.26
CA LEU A 75 -10.02 8.74 6.09
C LEU A 75 -10.02 7.98 4.76
N TYR A 76 -11.19 7.61 4.26
CA TYR A 76 -11.28 6.94 2.97
C TYR A 76 -10.78 7.84 1.83
N LYS A 77 -11.20 9.11 1.82
CA LYS A 77 -10.73 10.08 0.82
C LYS A 77 -9.26 10.46 0.97
N GLU A 78 -8.75 10.40 2.18
CA GLU A 78 -7.35 10.72 2.45
C GLU A 78 -6.40 9.59 2.09
N MET A 79 -6.87 8.35 2.19
CA MET A 79 -6.05 7.16 2.01
C MET A 79 -6.16 6.52 0.63
N PHE A 80 -7.19 6.91 -0.14
CA PHE A 80 -7.39 6.36 -1.49
C PHE A 80 -7.51 7.46 -2.53
N ASP A 81 -6.75 7.30 -3.60
CA ASP A 81 -6.87 8.11 -4.79
C ASP A 81 -8.10 7.68 -5.61
N ARG A 82 -8.76 8.64 -6.24
CA ARG A 82 -9.92 8.35 -7.10
C ARG A 82 -9.53 7.69 -8.42
N VAL A 83 -8.30 7.83 -8.82
CA VAL A 83 -7.79 7.40 -10.13
C VAL A 83 -6.44 6.71 -9.94
N ALA A 84 -6.31 5.50 -10.46
CA ALA A 84 -5.06 4.77 -10.55
C ALA A 84 -4.66 4.66 -12.03
N PRO A 85 -3.79 5.55 -12.55
CA PRO A 85 -3.43 5.56 -13.95
C PRO A 85 -2.67 4.31 -14.34
N GLN A 86 -2.94 3.84 -15.56
CA GLN A 86 -2.27 2.71 -16.19
C GLN A 86 -1.76 3.14 -17.56
N MET A 87 -0.55 2.72 -17.90
CA MET A 87 0.07 2.97 -19.20
C MET A 87 0.66 1.67 -19.74
N GLN A 88 0.46 1.45 -21.04
CA GLN A 88 1.08 0.34 -21.76
C GLN A 88 1.64 0.81 -23.08
N ILE A 89 2.90 0.43 -23.36
CA ILE A 89 3.61 0.72 -24.60
C ILE A 89 4.12 -0.60 -25.16
N ASN A 90 3.87 -0.86 -26.44
CA ASN A 90 4.40 -2.02 -27.15
C ASN A 90 5.06 -1.56 -28.45
N LEU A 91 6.28 -2.00 -28.68
CA LEU A 91 7.07 -1.75 -29.87
C LEU A 91 7.48 -3.07 -30.49
N ASN A 92 7.26 -3.23 -31.80
CA ASN A 92 7.63 -4.43 -32.52
C ASN A 92 8.35 -4.05 -33.80
N VAL A 93 9.42 -4.79 -34.12
CA VAL A 93 10.15 -4.68 -35.37
C VAL A 93 10.35 -6.09 -35.91
N SER A 94 10.04 -6.29 -37.17
CA SER A 94 10.28 -7.54 -37.87
C SER A 94 10.82 -7.28 -39.25
N GLY A 95 11.64 -8.17 -39.73
CA GLY A 95 12.22 -8.07 -41.07
C GLY A 95 13.05 -9.29 -41.39
N GLY A 96 13.72 -9.24 -42.52
CA GLY A 96 14.62 -10.29 -42.88
C GLY A 96 14.99 -10.31 -44.36
N THR A 97 15.85 -11.25 -44.65
CA THR A 97 16.28 -11.65 -45.99
C THR A 97 16.01 -13.15 -46.15
N GLU A 98 16.39 -13.73 -47.29
CA GLU A 98 16.34 -15.19 -47.46
C GLU A 98 17.21 -15.96 -46.43
N ARG A 99 18.25 -15.30 -45.92
CA ARG A 99 19.19 -15.92 -44.97
C ARG A 99 18.93 -15.64 -43.51
N VAL A 100 18.31 -14.49 -43.21
CA VAL A 100 18.08 -14.08 -41.84
C VAL A 100 16.67 -13.53 -41.72
N LYS A 101 15.88 -14.05 -40.79
CA LYS A 101 14.58 -13.52 -40.39
C LYS A 101 14.68 -13.14 -38.92
N TYR A 102 14.08 -12.00 -38.58
CA TYR A 102 14.07 -11.56 -37.20
C TYR A 102 12.74 -10.94 -36.82
N PHE A 103 12.44 -11.08 -35.56
CA PHE A 103 11.36 -10.37 -34.86
C PHE A 103 11.89 -9.93 -33.50
N VAL A 104 11.74 -8.64 -33.19
CA VAL A 104 12.09 -8.07 -31.89
C VAL A 104 10.90 -7.32 -31.36
N SER A 105 10.55 -7.55 -30.11
CA SER A 105 9.49 -6.82 -29.42
C SER A 105 9.95 -6.32 -28.07
N PHE A 106 9.43 -5.17 -27.67
CA PHE A 106 9.59 -4.58 -26.37
C PHE A 106 8.24 -4.11 -25.87
N GLY A 107 7.91 -4.43 -24.62
CA GLY A 107 6.70 -3.98 -23.94
C GLY A 107 7.05 -3.34 -22.61
N TYR A 108 6.40 -2.21 -22.34
CA TYR A 108 6.42 -1.56 -21.03
C TYR A 108 5.00 -1.43 -20.52
N PHE A 109 4.80 -1.79 -19.26
CA PHE A 109 3.54 -1.63 -18.55
C PHE A 109 3.82 -0.94 -17.22
N SER A 110 3.05 0.09 -16.91
CA SER A 110 3.09 0.80 -15.63
C SER A 110 1.69 0.97 -15.09
N GLN A 111 1.51 0.73 -13.81
CA GLN A 111 0.26 0.93 -13.10
C GLN A 111 0.55 1.52 -11.73
N GLN A 112 -0.17 2.58 -11.37
CA GLN A 112 -0.18 3.10 -10.01
C GLN A 112 -1.24 2.36 -9.18
N GLY A 113 -1.02 2.24 -7.88
CA GLY A 113 -2.02 1.75 -6.96
C GLY A 113 -3.08 2.79 -6.62
N ILE A 114 -4.11 2.37 -5.92
CA ILE A 114 -5.20 3.25 -5.46
C ILE A 114 -4.91 3.87 -4.10
N THR A 115 -3.84 3.47 -3.41
CA THR A 115 -3.45 4.07 -2.13
C THR A 115 -2.77 5.41 -2.37
N THR A 116 -3.21 6.44 -1.67
CA THR A 116 -2.61 7.78 -1.74
C THR A 116 -1.15 7.73 -1.31
N ASP A 117 -0.29 8.40 -2.06
CA ASP A 117 1.14 8.51 -1.78
C ASP A 117 1.38 9.52 -0.64
N ILE A 118 1.32 9.03 0.59
CA ILE A 118 1.63 9.83 1.79
C ILE A 118 3.09 9.61 2.13
N ARG A 119 3.86 10.70 2.14
CA ARG A 119 5.28 10.70 2.50
C ARG A 119 5.50 11.43 3.79
N TYR A 120 6.23 10.78 4.69
CA TYR A 120 6.61 11.37 5.95
C TYR A 120 7.97 10.82 6.38
N TYR A 121 8.98 11.68 6.41
CA TYR A 121 10.39 11.28 6.54
C TYR A 121 10.78 10.25 5.45
N ASP A 122 11.22 9.07 5.86
CA ASP A 122 11.60 7.95 4.98
C ASP A 122 10.47 6.94 4.73
N ALA A 123 9.29 7.19 5.31
CA ALA A 123 8.09 6.39 5.08
C ALA A 123 7.32 6.86 3.86
N ASP A 124 6.79 5.91 3.09
CA ASP A 124 6.05 6.11 1.86
C ASP A 124 4.93 5.07 1.77
N THR A 125 3.70 5.51 1.51
CA THR A 125 2.54 4.63 1.33
C THR A 125 2.20 4.37 -0.13
N GLY A 126 2.92 4.99 -1.06
CA GLY A 126 2.70 4.85 -2.49
C GLY A 126 2.83 3.42 -2.97
N SER A 127 1.98 3.03 -3.90
CA SER A 127 2.01 1.72 -4.53
C SER A 127 2.08 1.83 -6.04
N ASN A 128 2.92 1.01 -6.65
CA ASN A 128 3.09 0.99 -8.10
C ASN A 128 3.54 -0.39 -8.58
N PHE A 129 3.29 -0.64 -9.86
CA PHE A 129 3.78 -1.82 -10.56
C PHE A 129 4.33 -1.41 -11.92
N ASN A 130 5.55 -1.85 -12.23
CA ASN A 130 6.19 -1.65 -13.51
C ASN A 130 6.66 -2.99 -14.06
N ARG A 131 6.40 -3.25 -15.35
CA ARG A 131 6.81 -4.46 -16.02
C ARG A 131 7.41 -4.15 -17.38
N TYR A 132 8.55 -4.76 -17.64
CA TYR A 132 9.26 -4.73 -18.90
C TYR A 132 9.27 -6.12 -19.50
N ASN A 133 8.88 -6.23 -20.75
CA ASN A 133 8.94 -7.47 -21.51
C ASN A 133 9.81 -7.24 -22.73
N PHE A 134 10.62 -8.20 -23.07
CA PHE A 134 11.31 -8.22 -24.35
C PHE A 134 11.26 -9.61 -24.96
N ARG A 135 11.26 -9.66 -26.28
CA ARG A 135 11.35 -10.90 -27.03
C ARG A 135 12.14 -10.64 -28.31
N SER A 136 13.07 -11.53 -28.60
CA SER A 136 13.84 -11.52 -29.84
C SER A 136 13.88 -12.92 -30.43
N ASN A 137 13.46 -13.08 -31.67
CA ASN A 137 13.50 -14.32 -32.40
C ASN A 137 14.36 -14.09 -33.65
N PHE A 138 15.35 -14.93 -33.83
CA PHE A 138 16.22 -14.92 -35.02
C PHE A 138 16.24 -16.32 -35.63
N ASP A 139 15.97 -16.37 -36.93
CA ASP A 139 16.17 -17.55 -37.76
C ASP A 139 17.28 -17.25 -38.78
N ILE A 140 18.37 -17.98 -38.72
CA ILE A 140 19.57 -17.73 -39.48
C ILE A 140 19.91 -18.98 -40.33
N GLN A 141 19.81 -18.85 -41.64
CA GLN A 141 20.29 -19.86 -42.57
C GLN A 141 21.80 -19.68 -42.77
N VAL A 142 22.60 -20.38 -41.98
CA VAL A 142 24.07 -20.26 -41.97
C VAL A 142 24.65 -20.85 -43.24
N ALA A 143 24.11 -22.00 -43.68
CA ALA A 143 24.46 -22.69 -44.93
C ALA A 143 23.20 -23.28 -45.55
N LYS A 144 23.23 -23.76 -46.80
CA LYS A 144 22.08 -24.36 -47.50
C LYS A 144 21.32 -25.38 -46.63
N ASN A 145 22.08 -26.14 -45.88
CA ASN A 145 21.61 -27.28 -45.10
C ASN A 145 21.71 -27.06 -43.58
N PHE A 146 22.05 -25.85 -43.12
CA PHE A 146 22.26 -25.60 -41.70
C PHE A 146 21.54 -24.31 -41.24
N LYS A 147 20.59 -24.45 -40.33
CA LYS A 147 19.79 -23.36 -39.75
C LYS A 147 20.02 -23.27 -38.22
N VAL A 148 20.16 -22.05 -37.76
CA VAL A 148 20.21 -21.71 -36.33
C VAL A 148 19.03 -20.84 -36.00
N SER A 149 18.24 -21.24 -35.00
CA SER A 149 17.15 -20.42 -34.44
C SER A 149 17.53 -20.04 -33.02
N VAL A 150 17.42 -18.75 -32.72
CA VAL A 150 17.68 -18.17 -31.38
C VAL A 150 16.45 -17.41 -30.92
N ASN A 151 15.87 -17.84 -29.81
CA ASN A 151 14.76 -17.16 -29.17
C ASN A 151 15.20 -16.72 -27.78
N VAL A 152 15.10 -15.43 -27.51
CA VAL A 152 15.40 -14.82 -26.22
C VAL A 152 14.17 -14.08 -25.76
N ALA A 153 13.64 -14.44 -24.60
CA ALA A 153 12.51 -13.74 -23.99
C ALA A 153 12.80 -13.43 -22.53
N GLY A 154 12.35 -12.29 -22.09
CA GLY A 154 12.48 -11.89 -20.70
C GLY A 154 11.36 -10.99 -20.24
N GLN A 155 11.05 -11.13 -18.97
CA GLN A 155 10.11 -10.27 -18.27
C GLN A 155 10.74 -9.83 -16.95
N PHE A 156 10.74 -8.54 -16.69
CA PHE A 156 11.15 -7.95 -15.43
C PHE A 156 9.99 -7.17 -14.84
N GLY A 157 9.61 -7.51 -13.61
CA GLY A 157 8.58 -6.83 -12.86
C GLY A 157 9.14 -6.21 -11.59
N LYS A 158 8.73 -4.98 -11.29
CA LYS A 158 8.97 -4.34 -10.00
C LYS A 158 7.65 -3.83 -9.47
N SER A 159 7.26 -4.29 -8.28
CA SER A 159 6.14 -3.73 -7.55
C SER A 159 6.61 -3.14 -6.23
N GLN A 160 5.97 -2.05 -5.83
CA GLN A 160 6.12 -1.45 -4.52
C GLN A 160 4.72 -1.28 -3.93
N GLY A 161 4.60 -1.47 -2.64
CA GLY A 161 3.34 -1.27 -1.92
C GLY A 161 3.53 -1.40 -0.42
N LEU A 162 2.46 -1.18 0.32
CA LEU A 162 2.48 -1.22 1.78
C LEU A 162 2.99 -2.55 2.33
N GLY A 163 3.80 -2.46 3.38
CA GLY A 163 4.48 -3.58 4.01
C GLY A 163 3.68 -4.32 5.08
N SER A 164 2.38 -4.10 5.19
CA SER A 164 1.56 -4.73 6.22
C SER A 164 1.43 -6.25 6.03
N GLY A 165 1.42 -6.97 7.16
CA GLY A 165 1.31 -8.42 7.21
C GLY A 165 2.63 -9.14 7.45
N SER A 166 2.56 -10.35 8.01
CA SER A 166 3.71 -11.22 8.24
C SER A 166 4.18 -11.92 6.97
N ASP A 167 3.28 -12.11 6.01
CA ASP A 167 3.59 -12.68 4.70
C ASP A 167 3.55 -11.59 3.62
N PRO A 168 4.69 -11.22 3.06
CA PRO A 168 4.77 -10.22 2.01
C PRO A 168 4.12 -10.65 0.68
N TYR A 169 3.78 -11.93 0.54
CA TYR A 169 3.09 -12.47 -0.63
C TYR A 169 1.57 -12.49 -0.48
N ASP A 170 1.07 -12.40 0.74
CA ASP A 170 -0.36 -12.34 0.98
C ASP A 170 -0.89 -10.92 0.71
N LEU A 171 -1.19 -10.67 -0.56
CA LEU A 171 -1.81 -9.42 -0.98
C LEU A 171 -3.15 -9.19 -0.31
N SER A 172 -3.89 -10.28 -0.01
CA SER A 172 -5.19 -10.18 0.64
C SER A 172 -5.06 -9.72 2.08
N ALA A 173 -4.08 -10.22 2.82
CA ALA A 173 -3.77 -9.77 4.17
C ALA A 173 -3.33 -8.30 4.21
N ARG A 174 -2.59 -7.83 3.19
CA ARG A 174 -2.21 -6.43 3.07
C ARG A 174 -3.43 -5.52 2.93
N TYR A 175 -4.28 -5.79 1.93
CA TYR A 175 -5.49 -4.98 1.72
C TYR A 175 -6.45 -5.09 2.89
N LYS A 176 -6.61 -6.27 3.48
CA LYS A 176 -7.42 -6.46 4.68
C LYS A 176 -6.90 -5.61 5.85
N GLY A 177 -5.58 -5.58 6.07
CA GLY A 177 -4.97 -4.75 7.10
C GLY A 177 -5.24 -3.26 6.90
N ILE A 178 -5.07 -2.75 5.67
CA ILE A 178 -5.37 -1.35 5.32
C ILE A 178 -6.85 -1.04 5.57
N MET A 179 -7.74 -1.88 5.06
CA MET A 179 -9.18 -1.68 5.23
C MET A 179 -9.57 -1.77 6.70
N GLN A 180 -8.96 -2.66 7.47
CA GLN A 180 -9.19 -2.75 8.90
C GLN A 180 -8.79 -1.46 9.61
N TYR A 181 -7.63 -0.88 9.30
CA TYR A 181 -7.23 0.42 9.86
C TYR A 181 -8.23 1.52 9.56
N ILE A 182 -8.87 1.51 8.40
CA ILE A 182 -9.90 2.49 8.03
C ILE A 182 -11.21 2.23 8.77
N TYR A 183 -11.65 0.97 8.83
CA TYR A 183 -12.90 0.59 9.51
C TYR A 183 -12.83 0.74 11.02
N ASP A 184 -11.69 0.39 11.61
CA ASP A 184 -11.48 0.51 13.05
C ASP A 184 -11.12 1.94 13.46
N ALA A 185 -10.70 2.77 12.50
CA ALA A 185 -10.36 4.15 12.77
C ALA A 185 -11.61 4.99 13.02
N ASN A 186 -11.66 5.57 14.19
CA ASN A 186 -12.63 6.59 14.50
C ASN A 186 -12.27 7.89 13.72
N PRO A 187 -13.17 8.53 12.98
CA PRO A 187 -12.90 9.78 12.24
C PRO A 187 -12.43 10.94 13.11
N PHE A 188 -12.50 10.80 14.43
CA PHE A 188 -12.10 11.82 15.42
C PHE A 188 -10.71 11.59 16.03
N ILE A 189 -10.00 10.55 15.62
CA ILE A 189 -8.82 10.04 16.34
C ILE A 189 -7.65 11.00 16.29
N SER A 190 -7.47 11.70 15.20
CA SER A 190 -6.32 12.55 15.01
C SER A 190 -6.57 13.65 13.99
N PRO A 191 -6.09 14.86 14.25
CA PRO A 191 -6.12 15.94 13.26
C PRO A 191 -5.18 15.71 12.08
N GLY A 192 -4.43 14.61 12.08
CA GLY A 192 -3.44 14.29 11.04
C GLY A 192 -2.10 14.94 11.30
N MET A 193 -1.69 15.84 10.41
CA MET A 193 -0.47 16.63 10.55
C MET A 193 -0.80 18.04 10.99
N ILE A 194 -0.07 18.55 11.99
CA ILE A 194 -0.13 19.95 12.45
C ILE A 194 1.30 20.48 12.48
N ASP A 195 1.55 21.58 11.83
CA ASP A 195 2.86 22.25 11.77
C ASP A 195 4.01 21.28 11.44
N GLY A 196 3.77 20.35 10.52
CA GLY A 196 4.74 19.33 10.12
C GLY A 196 4.92 18.16 11.10
N HIS A 197 4.16 18.11 12.19
CA HIS A 197 4.16 17.04 13.17
C HIS A 197 3.03 16.07 12.92
N LEU A 198 3.33 14.78 12.78
CA LEU A 198 2.34 13.72 12.63
C LEU A 198 1.76 13.38 14.01
N ILE A 199 0.46 13.66 14.19
CA ILE A 199 -0.21 13.52 15.48
C ILE A 199 -0.76 12.11 15.66
N GLU A 200 -0.24 11.38 16.63
CA GLU A 200 -0.69 10.04 17.01
C GLU A 200 -1.83 10.09 18.04
N GLY A 201 -1.84 11.12 18.88
CA GLY A 201 -2.83 11.26 19.94
C GLY A 201 -2.80 12.64 20.60
N PHE A 202 -3.58 12.79 21.64
CA PHE A 202 -3.68 14.04 22.41
C PHE A 202 -3.08 13.85 23.80
N ALA A 203 -2.29 14.82 24.24
CA ALA A 203 -1.84 14.92 25.61
C ALA A 203 -2.87 15.76 26.39
N GLY A 204 -3.49 15.17 27.37
CA GLY A 204 -4.57 15.82 28.12
C GLY A 204 -5.90 15.79 27.34
N VAL A 205 -6.86 15.15 27.89
CA VAL A 205 -8.15 14.95 27.23
C VAL A 205 -9.17 15.93 27.76
N ALA A 206 -9.88 16.54 26.84
CA ALA A 206 -10.97 17.44 27.16
C ALA A 206 -12.02 16.75 28.04
N GLY A 207 -12.40 17.37 29.12
CA GLY A 207 -13.54 16.98 29.91
C GLY A 207 -14.86 17.21 29.17
N THR A 208 -15.96 16.82 29.78
CA THR A 208 -17.30 17.14 29.28
C THR A 208 -17.71 18.54 29.72
N GLU A 209 -18.77 19.08 29.14
CA GLU A 209 -19.35 20.34 29.56
C GLU A 209 -19.80 20.31 31.06
N GLN A 210 -20.35 19.15 31.50
CA GLN A 210 -20.80 18.93 32.86
C GLN A 210 -19.63 18.61 33.82
N ASN A 211 -18.58 18.00 33.30
CA ASN A 211 -17.38 17.69 34.06
C ASN A 211 -16.12 18.01 33.25
N PRO A 212 -15.76 19.31 33.15
CA PRO A 212 -14.62 19.75 32.35
C PRO A 212 -13.27 19.22 32.85
N LEU A 213 -13.20 18.71 34.07
CA LEU A 213 -11.99 18.13 34.67
C LEU A 213 -11.89 16.62 34.47
N ALA A 214 -12.93 15.96 33.97
CA ALA A 214 -12.88 14.54 33.70
C ALA A 214 -11.87 14.24 32.59
N ASN A 215 -10.80 13.57 32.93
CA ASN A 215 -9.85 13.09 31.94
C ASN A 215 -10.46 11.94 31.11
N LYS A 216 -10.79 12.24 29.88
CA LYS A 216 -11.03 11.19 28.89
C LYS A 216 -9.67 10.66 28.48
N THR A 217 -9.37 9.43 28.83
CA THR A 217 -8.09 8.84 28.44
C THR A 217 -8.03 8.68 26.90
N ALA A 218 -6.87 8.81 26.31
CA ALA A 218 -6.67 8.64 24.88
C ALA A 218 -7.27 7.31 24.36
N SER A 219 -7.30 6.25 25.20
CA SER A 219 -7.96 4.98 24.91
C SER A 219 -9.49 5.10 24.74
N THR A 220 -10.11 6.11 25.34
CA THR A 220 -11.57 6.31 25.27
C THR A 220 -11.99 6.96 23.94
N ILE A 221 -11.11 7.75 23.35
CA ILE A 221 -11.34 8.41 22.05
C ILE A 221 -10.80 7.54 20.90
N GLY A 222 -10.01 6.53 21.20
CA GLY A 222 -9.38 5.62 20.25
C GLY A 222 -7.95 6.05 19.88
N ASN A 223 -7.02 5.13 20.00
CA ASN A 223 -5.58 5.38 19.85
C ASN A 223 -5.03 5.08 18.45
N GLN A 224 -5.89 4.82 17.47
CA GLN A 224 -5.40 4.32 16.19
C GLN A 224 -5.54 5.36 15.10
N ASN A 225 -4.47 6.12 14.88
CA ASN A 225 -4.37 6.94 13.68
C ASN A 225 -4.02 6.02 12.50
N ALA A 226 -4.98 5.83 11.60
CA ALA A 226 -4.83 4.96 10.44
C ALA A 226 -3.61 5.36 9.57
N ILE A 227 -3.33 6.65 9.42
CA ILE A 227 -2.17 7.15 8.66
C ILE A 227 -0.86 6.76 9.35
N VAL A 228 -0.78 6.89 10.68
CA VAL A 228 0.40 6.46 11.45
C VAL A 228 0.61 4.95 11.28
N SER A 229 -0.45 4.17 11.38
CA SER A 229 -0.39 2.72 11.21
C SER A 229 0.10 2.31 9.82
N LEU A 230 -0.39 3.00 8.78
CA LEU A 230 0.06 2.76 7.40
C LEU A 230 1.53 3.13 7.20
N LEU A 231 1.94 4.30 7.66
CA LEU A 231 3.33 4.73 7.55
C LEU A 231 4.28 3.79 8.29
N ARG A 232 3.90 3.34 9.50
CA ARG A 232 4.67 2.35 10.28
C ARG A 232 4.67 0.95 9.66
N ALA A 233 3.68 0.60 8.86
CA ALA A 233 3.68 -0.67 8.13
C ALA A 233 4.84 -0.80 7.15
N GLY A 234 5.38 0.35 6.71
CA GLY A 234 6.49 0.42 5.78
C GLY A 234 6.13 0.00 4.37
N THR A 235 7.13 -0.40 3.61
CA THR A 235 6.98 -0.78 2.21
C THR A 235 7.57 -2.15 1.91
N ASN A 236 6.91 -2.88 1.00
CA ASN A 236 7.47 -4.07 0.37
C ASN A 236 7.78 -3.75 -1.10
N SER A 237 9.03 -3.96 -1.49
CA SER A 237 9.46 -3.89 -2.87
C SER A 237 9.73 -5.30 -3.38
N ILE A 238 9.03 -5.71 -4.42
CA ILE A 238 9.13 -7.04 -5.01
C ILE A 238 9.72 -6.90 -6.42
N PHE A 239 10.79 -7.61 -6.66
CA PHE A 239 11.39 -7.74 -7.98
C PHE A 239 11.21 -9.17 -8.48
N ASN A 240 10.68 -9.31 -9.69
CA ASN A 240 10.51 -10.57 -10.39
C ASN A 240 11.24 -10.52 -11.72
N SER A 241 11.99 -11.59 -12.04
CA SER A 241 12.63 -11.77 -13.32
C SER A 241 12.34 -13.18 -13.84
N LEU A 242 11.88 -13.26 -15.07
CA LEU A 242 11.72 -14.51 -15.80
C LEU A 242 12.47 -14.39 -17.13
N LEU A 243 13.42 -15.27 -17.35
CA LEU A 243 14.16 -15.39 -18.59
C LEU A 243 13.87 -16.74 -19.24
N ASP A 244 13.72 -16.77 -20.56
CA ASP A 244 13.51 -17.96 -21.35
C ASP A 244 14.32 -17.83 -22.65
N ASN A 245 15.33 -18.68 -22.78
CA ASN A 245 16.29 -18.64 -23.88
C ASN A 245 16.33 -19.98 -24.56
N THR A 246 16.12 -20.01 -25.86
CA THR A 246 16.16 -21.23 -26.67
C THR A 246 17.13 -21.06 -27.82
N ILE A 247 17.99 -22.01 -27.99
CA ILE A 247 18.82 -22.15 -29.20
C ILE A 247 18.46 -23.49 -29.82
N LYS A 248 18.11 -23.47 -31.11
CA LYS A 248 17.84 -24.66 -31.91
C LYS A 248 18.77 -24.67 -33.10
N LEU A 249 19.41 -25.81 -33.30
CA LEU A 249 20.26 -26.13 -34.45
C LEU A 249 19.55 -27.17 -35.30
N GLU A 250 19.46 -26.93 -36.60
CA GLU A 250 18.86 -27.86 -37.55
C GLU A 250 19.81 -28.08 -38.73
N HIS A 251 20.05 -29.34 -39.03
CA HIS A 251 20.88 -29.73 -40.19
C HIS A 251 20.11 -30.70 -41.09
N THR A 252 19.86 -30.26 -42.32
CA THR A 252 19.22 -31.06 -43.35
C THR A 252 20.33 -31.90 -44.08
N MET A 253 20.11 -33.19 -44.14
CA MET A 253 21.11 -34.17 -44.65
C MET A 253 20.65 -34.81 -45.97
N ASP A 254 20.02 -34.03 -46.86
CA ASP A 254 19.56 -34.50 -48.18
C ASP A 254 20.64 -35.15 -49.04
N TYR A 255 21.91 -34.78 -48.77
CA TYR A 255 23.06 -35.39 -49.42
C TYR A 255 23.30 -36.86 -48.98
N LEU A 256 22.72 -37.26 -47.83
CA LEU A 256 22.81 -38.65 -47.34
C LEU A 256 21.48 -39.41 -47.62
N LEU A 257 20.37 -38.80 -47.34
CA LEU A 257 19.05 -39.32 -47.57
C LEU A 257 18.07 -38.13 -47.74
N GLU A 258 17.35 -38.11 -48.86
CA GLU A 258 16.41 -37.01 -49.17
C GLU A 258 15.36 -36.92 -48.06
N GLY A 259 15.13 -35.70 -47.55
CA GLY A 259 14.20 -35.43 -46.47
C GLY A 259 14.72 -35.77 -45.05
N LEU A 260 15.97 -36.20 -44.89
CA LEU A 260 16.57 -36.45 -43.59
C LEU A 260 17.00 -35.14 -42.95
N ARG A 261 16.58 -34.91 -41.68
CA ARG A 261 16.94 -33.77 -40.87
C ARG A 261 17.31 -34.22 -39.46
N VAL A 262 18.37 -33.66 -38.92
CA VAL A 262 18.75 -33.79 -37.51
C VAL A 262 18.62 -32.42 -36.82
N TYR A 263 18.22 -32.43 -35.55
CA TYR A 263 18.15 -31.21 -34.80
C TYR A 263 18.59 -31.39 -33.35
N GLY A 264 19.00 -30.27 -32.74
CA GLY A 264 19.25 -30.18 -31.30
C GLY A 264 18.70 -28.86 -30.76
N THR A 265 18.09 -28.92 -29.60
CA THR A 265 17.53 -27.76 -28.92
C THR A 265 18.05 -27.67 -27.49
N VAL A 266 18.48 -26.49 -27.12
CA VAL A 266 18.82 -26.13 -25.74
C VAL A 266 17.89 -25.01 -25.30
N ASN A 267 17.15 -25.22 -24.23
CA ASN A 267 16.36 -24.18 -23.60
C ASN A 267 16.81 -23.99 -22.16
N TYR A 268 17.06 -22.74 -21.79
CA TYR A 268 17.40 -22.35 -20.43
C TYR A 268 16.40 -21.33 -19.93
N GLN A 269 15.75 -21.66 -18.82
CA GLN A 269 14.82 -20.80 -18.12
C GLN A 269 15.39 -20.44 -16.76
N ASP A 270 15.24 -19.18 -16.37
CA ASP A 270 15.60 -18.67 -15.05
C ASP A 270 14.47 -17.83 -14.49
N ASN A 271 14.09 -18.12 -13.26
CA ASN A 271 13.09 -17.36 -12.49
C ASN A 271 13.72 -16.90 -11.19
N TYR A 272 13.85 -15.59 -11.07
CA TYR A 272 14.42 -14.96 -9.90
C TYR A 272 13.42 -13.99 -9.27
N ASN A 273 13.14 -14.16 -7.97
CA ASN A 273 12.23 -13.32 -7.20
C ASN A 273 12.94 -12.86 -5.95
N ARG A 274 12.83 -11.57 -5.67
CA ARG A 274 13.41 -10.95 -4.48
C ARG A 274 12.40 -9.99 -3.86
N ILE A 275 12.28 -10.06 -2.54
CA ILE A 275 11.52 -9.09 -1.75
C ILE A 275 12.47 -8.32 -0.87
N VAL A 276 12.22 -7.02 -0.78
CA VAL A 276 12.83 -6.13 0.18
C VAL A 276 11.70 -5.46 0.95
N LYS A 277 11.64 -5.71 2.25
CA LYS A 277 10.76 -5.01 3.18
C LYS A 277 11.55 -3.92 3.87
N TYR A 278 11.00 -2.73 3.90
CA TYR A 278 11.49 -1.63 4.69
C TYR A 278 10.44 -1.22 5.71
N THR A 279 10.80 -1.22 6.99
CA THR A 279 9.95 -0.76 8.07
C THR A 279 10.59 0.51 8.65
N PRO A 280 9.99 1.69 8.42
CA PRO A 280 10.53 2.95 8.89
C PRO A 280 10.31 3.13 10.38
N SER A 281 11.14 3.94 11.01
CA SER A 281 10.91 4.50 12.32
C SER A 281 10.55 5.97 12.16
N ILE A 282 9.27 6.30 12.29
CA ILE A 282 8.77 7.65 12.09
C ILE A 282 8.53 8.36 13.43
N PRO A 283 8.85 9.65 13.55
CA PRO A 283 8.52 10.42 14.73
C PRO A 283 7.01 10.72 14.74
N THR A 284 6.38 10.43 15.86
CA THR A 284 4.96 10.75 16.11
C THR A 284 4.83 11.56 17.37
N TYR A 285 3.79 12.37 17.45
CA TYR A 285 3.64 13.34 18.51
C TYR A 285 2.25 13.24 19.13
N THR A 286 2.17 13.54 20.42
CA THR A 286 0.94 13.97 21.08
C THR A 286 0.92 15.49 21.14
N VAL A 287 -0.25 16.08 21.01
CA VAL A 287 -0.42 17.54 21.01
C VAL A 287 -1.37 17.97 22.12
N GLN A 288 -1.08 19.10 22.72
CA GLN A 288 -2.02 19.80 23.62
C GLN A 288 -1.93 21.31 23.40
N ARG A 289 -2.97 22.04 23.78
CA ARG A 289 -2.91 23.50 23.85
C ARG A 289 -2.03 23.88 25.05
N ASN A 290 -1.15 24.84 24.85
CA ASN A 290 -0.32 25.33 25.94
C ASN A 290 -1.20 25.94 27.04
N PRO A 291 -1.05 25.53 28.32
CA PRO A 291 -1.92 25.99 29.39
C PRO A 291 -1.70 27.48 29.76
N THR A 292 -0.55 28.02 29.40
CA THR A 292 -0.21 29.44 29.71
C THR A 292 -0.51 30.36 28.53
N ASP A 293 -0.35 29.86 27.30
CA ASP A 293 -0.64 30.59 26.07
C ASP A 293 -1.59 29.77 25.18
N PRO A 294 -2.91 30.01 25.23
CA PRO A 294 -3.88 29.26 24.46
C PRO A 294 -3.75 29.37 22.93
N THR A 295 -2.96 30.29 22.44
CA THR A 295 -2.67 30.45 21.00
C THR A 295 -1.63 29.47 20.50
N ARG A 296 -0.87 28.85 21.41
CA ARG A 296 0.22 27.93 21.13
C ARG A 296 -0.15 26.48 21.35
N LEU A 297 0.39 25.62 20.52
CA LEU A 297 0.33 24.17 20.69
C LEU A 297 1.69 23.65 21.16
N ASP A 298 1.68 22.73 22.11
CA ASP A 298 2.85 22.00 22.58
C ASP A 298 2.81 20.59 22.04
N PHE A 299 3.94 20.13 21.50
CA PHE A 299 4.11 18.81 20.93
C PHE A 299 5.04 17.98 21.81
N PHE A 300 4.63 16.75 22.12
CA PHE A 300 5.39 15.82 22.95
C PHE A 300 5.64 14.53 22.18
N GLY A 301 6.83 13.98 22.26
CA GLY A 301 7.23 12.78 21.55
C GLY A 301 8.33 13.08 20.52
N GLY A 302 8.22 12.52 19.34
CA GLY A 302 9.18 12.76 18.27
C GLY A 302 10.43 11.88 18.34
N GLY A 303 10.42 10.85 19.19
CA GLY A 303 11.50 9.87 19.21
C GLY A 303 11.57 9.14 17.86
N MET A 304 12.75 9.13 17.25
CA MET A 304 13.02 8.45 16.00
C MET A 304 14.18 7.47 16.20
N GLY A 305 13.97 6.21 15.75
CA GLY A 305 15.00 5.19 15.69
C GLY A 305 15.57 5.04 14.28
N ALA A 306 16.25 3.92 14.04
CA ALA A 306 16.63 3.50 12.70
C ALA A 306 15.52 2.64 12.08
N GLY A 307 15.24 2.86 10.81
CA GLY A 307 14.41 1.95 10.04
C GLY A 307 15.12 0.60 9.83
N THR A 308 14.35 -0.45 9.60
CA THR A 308 14.88 -1.80 9.40
C THR A 308 14.63 -2.29 7.97
N PHE A 309 15.62 -3.00 7.41
CA PHE A 309 15.54 -3.66 6.12
C PHE A 309 15.58 -5.17 6.29
N GLU A 310 14.66 -5.84 5.66
CA GLU A 310 14.67 -7.29 5.51
C GLU A 310 14.68 -7.63 4.01
N SER A 311 15.45 -8.62 3.60
CA SER A 311 15.50 -9.04 2.20
C SER A 311 15.62 -10.55 2.09
N TRP A 312 14.79 -11.14 1.22
CA TRP A 312 14.84 -12.56 0.91
C TRP A 312 14.38 -12.86 -0.51
N GLY A 313 14.85 -13.98 -1.04
CA GLY A 313 14.38 -14.55 -2.30
C GLY A 313 13.35 -15.64 -2.04
N TYR A 314 12.50 -15.88 -3.01
CA TYR A 314 11.55 -16.97 -2.92
C TYR A 314 11.24 -17.56 -4.29
N SER A 315 10.95 -18.87 -4.27
CA SER A 315 10.53 -19.57 -5.50
C SER A 315 11.50 -19.37 -6.68
N ASN A 316 12.79 -19.19 -6.36
CA ASN A 316 13.83 -19.07 -7.37
C ASN A 316 14.16 -20.45 -7.93
N TRP A 317 14.19 -20.54 -9.23
CA TRP A 317 14.54 -21.78 -9.91
C TRP A 317 15.15 -21.50 -11.27
N ASN A 318 15.96 -22.43 -11.73
CA ASN A 318 16.40 -22.50 -13.10
C ASN A 318 16.12 -23.87 -13.69
N LYS A 319 15.94 -23.95 -14.99
CA LYS A 319 15.67 -25.17 -15.73
C LYS A 319 16.52 -25.19 -16.99
N LEU A 320 17.15 -26.30 -17.22
CA LEU A 320 17.83 -26.60 -18.48
C LEU A 320 17.09 -27.76 -19.16
N TYR A 321 16.62 -27.51 -20.36
CA TYR A 321 16.02 -28.52 -21.21
C TYR A 321 16.91 -28.76 -22.42
N LEU A 322 17.18 -30.03 -22.69
CA LEU A 322 17.98 -30.50 -23.84
C LEU A 322 17.10 -31.46 -24.62
N ASP A 323 17.03 -31.26 -25.92
CA ASP A 323 16.32 -32.12 -26.85
C ASP A 323 17.13 -32.31 -28.10
N ALA A 324 17.12 -33.53 -28.66
CA ALA A 324 17.73 -33.84 -29.93
C ALA A 324 16.91 -34.92 -30.65
N GLY A 325 16.79 -34.77 -31.92
CA GLY A 325 16.02 -35.72 -32.71
C GLY A 325 16.45 -35.81 -34.16
N ILE A 326 15.94 -36.83 -34.79
CA ILE A 326 16.11 -37.11 -36.20
C ILE A 326 14.71 -37.20 -36.80
N ASP A 327 14.45 -36.40 -37.83
CA ASP A 327 13.24 -36.45 -38.62
C ASP A 327 13.54 -36.91 -40.01
N TRP A 328 12.69 -37.77 -40.54
CA TRP A 328 12.75 -38.13 -41.97
C TRP A 328 11.37 -37.94 -42.60
N HIS A 329 11.32 -37.21 -43.68
CA HIS A 329 10.10 -36.94 -44.43
C HIS A 329 10.33 -37.24 -45.90
N ASP A 330 9.57 -38.18 -46.45
CA ASP A 330 9.58 -38.52 -47.86
C ASP A 330 8.14 -38.38 -48.43
N SER A 331 8.04 -37.90 -49.66
CA SER A 331 6.79 -37.83 -50.38
C SER A 331 6.71 -39.06 -51.33
N PHE A 332 6.01 -40.10 -50.90
CA PHE A 332 5.68 -41.20 -51.77
C PHE A 332 4.66 -40.77 -52.82
N ASN A 333 5.15 -40.43 -54.02
CA ASN A 333 4.30 -40.29 -55.18
C ASN A 333 3.82 -41.68 -55.57
N GLY A 334 2.55 -42.00 -55.18
CA GLY A 334 1.85 -43.18 -55.65
C GLY A 334 1.27 -43.00 -57.03
#